data_6ef750f7edfc24cc53bd8829a191109f
#
_entry.id   6ef750f7edfc24cc53bd8829a191109f
#
_cell.length_a   1.000
_cell.length_b   1.000
_cell.length_c   1.000
_cell.angle_alpha   90.00
_cell.angle_beta   90.00
_cell.angle_gamma   90.00
#
_symmetry.space_group_name_H-M   'P 1'
#
loop_
_entity.id
_entity.type
_entity.pdbx_description
1 polymer ?
#
loop_
_entity_poly.entity_id
_entity_poly.type
_entity_poly.pdbx_seq_one_letter_code
_entity_poly.pdbx_strand_id
1 'polypeptide(L)'
;MSASTATTQGIPRHVAIIMDGYGRWAARRRRPRVIGHRAGARAVNLCIDFCLERGIAALTLFAFSSENWGRPADEVGALMKLFLNALDREVGELHRRGVRVRFIGERSRFDAGIIARMDAAERLTAGNSRLALSIAASYGGRQDIAAAARALAVEVAEGRLDPADIDENALSRHVALADLPPPDLFIRTGGDLRVSNFLLWQLAYTELWFTDTLWPDFDAALLQQALDDFAARERRFGLTGEQVATASTTDTIAS
;
A
#
# COMPACT_ATOMS: atom_id res chain seq x y z
N MET A 1 -7.94 -3.76 24.59
CA MET A 1 -8.39 -5.13 24.22
C MET A 1 -8.17 -5.27 22.71
N SER A 2 -7.07 -5.88 22.32
CA SER A 2 -6.70 -6.04 20.91
C SER A 2 -7.42 -7.28 20.36
N ALA A 3 -8.33 -7.07 19.42
CA ALA A 3 -8.97 -8.18 18.71
C ALA A 3 -7.93 -8.81 17.76
N SER A 4 -7.29 -9.87 18.24
CA SER A 4 -6.53 -10.79 17.37
C SER A 4 -7.56 -11.56 16.53
N THR A 5 -7.93 -11.03 15.36
CA THR A 5 -8.68 -11.81 14.39
C THR A 5 -7.73 -12.77 13.73
N ALA A 6 -7.94 -14.07 13.97
CA ALA A 6 -7.21 -15.17 13.34
C ALA A 6 -7.13 -14.95 11.82
N THR A 7 -5.92 -14.89 11.31
CA THR A 7 -5.65 -14.87 9.87
C THR A 7 -6.13 -16.22 9.32
N THR A 8 -7.02 -16.21 8.34
CA THR A 8 -7.32 -17.41 7.54
C THR A 8 -5.98 -17.93 7.03
N GLN A 9 -5.57 -19.13 7.46
CA GLN A 9 -4.22 -19.63 7.21
C GLN A 9 -3.90 -19.52 5.72
N GLY A 10 -2.87 -18.74 5.38
CA GLY A 10 -2.27 -18.70 4.04
C GLY A 10 -2.62 -17.50 3.14
N ILE A 11 -3.60 -16.63 3.45
CA ILE A 11 -3.92 -15.47 2.61
C ILE A 11 -3.61 -14.17 3.36
N PRO A 12 -2.80 -13.23 2.78
CA PRO A 12 -2.54 -11.94 3.40
C PRO A 12 -3.82 -11.09 3.41
N ARG A 13 -4.10 -10.40 4.52
CA ARG A 13 -5.23 -9.46 4.61
C ARG A 13 -4.91 -8.14 3.91
N HIS A 14 -3.65 -7.75 3.88
CA HIS A 14 -3.17 -6.52 3.28
C HIS A 14 -1.89 -6.77 2.48
N VAL A 15 -1.92 -6.40 1.20
CA VAL A 15 -0.76 -6.45 0.29
C VAL A 15 -0.31 -5.04 -0.03
N ALA A 16 1.00 -4.76 0.10
CA ALA A 16 1.62 -3.49 -0.26
C ALA A 16 2.59 -3.69 -1.43
N ILE A 17 2.51 -2.89 -2.49
CA ILE A 17 3.30 -3.09 -3.71
C ILE A 17 4.08 -1.83 -4.10
N ILE A 18 5.39 -1.99 -4.28
CA ILE A 18 6.22 -1.03 -5.04
C ILE A 18 6.27 -1.45 -6.50
N MET A 19 5.66 -0.66 -7.33
CA MET A 19 5.55 -0.83 -8.77
C MET A 19 6.80 -0.28 -9.46
N ASP A 20 7.88 -1.07 -9.56
CA ASP A 20 9.15 -0.60 -10.13
C ASP A 20 9.46 -1.26 -11.49
N GLY A 21 10.27 -0.57 -12.30
CA GLY A 21 10.76 -1.09 -13.58
C GLY A 21 10.16 -0.47 -14.83
N TYR A 22 9.23 0.49 -14.75
CA TYR A 22 8.60 1.14 -15.92
C TYR A 22 9.61 1.70 -16.93
N GLY A 23 10.63 2.41 -16.45
CA GLY A 23 11.65 3.02 -17.30
C GLY A 23 12.52 1.97 -17.98
N ARG A 24 12.96 0.95 -17.26
CA ARG A 24 13.75 -0.17 -17.80
C ARG A 24 12.95 -0.98 -18.81
N TRP A 25 11.69 -1.20 -18.56
CA TRP A 25 10.76 -1.87 -19.48
C TRP A 25 10.63 -1.11 -20.81
N ALA A 26 10.43 0.21 -20.76
CA ALA A 26 10.34 1.07 -21.92
C ALA A 26 11.67 1.12 -22.70
N ALA A 27 12.81 1.27 -21.99
CA ALA A 27 14.14 1.29 -22.58
C ALA A 27 14.48 -0.01 -23.33
N ARG A 28 14.18 -1.19 -22.76
CA ARG A 28 14.35 -2.49 -23.44
C ARG A 28 13.57 -2.57 -24.78
N ARG A 29 12.48 -1.80 -24.90
CA ARG A 29 11.60 -1.74 -26.08
C ARG A 29 11.85 -0.50 -26.96
N ARG A 30 12.89 0.27 -26.66
CA ARG A 30 13.23 1.54 -27.34
C ARG A 30 12.04 2.51 -27.37
N ARG A 31 11.31 2.60 -26.26
CA ARG A 31 10.13 3.47 -26.09
C ARG A 31 10.38 4.53 -25.02
N PRO A 32 9.74 5.69 -25.12
CA PRO A 32 9.73 6.70 -24.05
C PRO A 32 9.21 6.12 -22.74
N ARG A 33 9.75 6.58 -21.60
CA ARG A 33 9.40 6.10 -20.25
C ARG A 33 7.90 6.16 -19.95
N VAL A 34 7.21 7.18 -20.46
CA VAL A 34 5.75 7.35 -20.32
C VAL A 34 4.95 6.15 -20.86
N ILE A 35 5.45 5.46 -21.88
CA ILE A 35 4.81 4.26 -22.43
C ILE A 35 4.89 3.09 -21.41
N GLY A 36 5.99 2.98 -20.68
CA GLY A 36 6.11 1.99 -19.59
C GLY A 36 5.07 2.23 -18.50
N HIS A 37 4.86 3.47 -18.08
CA HIS A 37 3.82 3.80 -17.09
C HIS A 37 2.41 3.46 -17.60
N ARG A 38 2.11 3.76 -18.87
CA ARG A 38 0.82 3.40 -19.47
C ARG A 38 0.62 1.89 -19.55
N ALA A 39 1.67 1.13 -19.90
CA ALA A 39 1.62 -0.34 -19.93
C ALA A 39 1.39 -0.94 -18.54
N GLY A 40 1.95 -0.33 -17.48
CA GLY A 40 1.79 -0.79 -16.11
C GLY A 40 0.39 -0.64 -15.53
N ALA A 41 -0.51 0.14 -16.14
CA ALA A 41 -1.90 0.25 -15.69
C ALA A 41 -2.65 -1.10 -15.75
N ARG A 42 -2.29 -1.96 -16.71
CA ARG A 42 -2.86 -3.33 -16.81
C ARG A 42 -2.51 -4.17 -15.56
N ALA A 43 -1.26 -4.10 -15.09
CA ALA A 43 -0.84 -4.83 -13.90
C ALA A 43 -1.53 -4.31 -12.62
N VAL A 44 -1.86 -3.01 -12.55
CA VAL A 44 -2.67 -2.45 -11.45
C VAL A 44 -4.05 -3.11 -11.42
N ASN A 45 -4.76 -3.13 -12.55
CA ASN A 45 -6.11 -3.73 -12.63
C ASN A 45 -6.07 -5.22 -12.30
N LEU A 46 -5.07 -5.95 -12.80
CA LEU A 46 -4.84 -7.35 -12.48
C LEU A 46 -4.68 -7.57 -10.96
N CYS A 47 -3.88 -6.76 -10.27
CA CYS A 47 -3.73 -6.88 -8.82
C CYS A 47 -5.03 -6.59 -8.07
N ILE A 48 -5.83 -5.62 -8.53
CA ILE A 48 -7.14 -5.31 -7.95
C ILE A 48 -8.11 -6.49 -8.14
N ASP A 49 -8.19 -7.05 -9.37
CA ASP A 49 -9.01 -8.23 -9.67
C ASP A 49 -8.64 -9.40 -8.81
N PHE A 50 -7.35 -9.70 -8.75
CA PHE A 50 -6.80 -10.79 -7.94
C PHE A 50 -7.12 -10.64 -6.44
N CYS A 51 -6.97 -9.42 -5.89
CA CYS A 51 -7.32 -9.15 -4.49
C CYS A 51 -8.80 -9.37 -4.22
N LEU A 52 -9.67 -8.90 -5.11
CA LEU A 52 -11.13 -9.08 -4.99
C LEU A 52 -11.55 -10.55 -5.06
N GLU A 53 -10.94 -11.33 -5.96
CA GLU A 53 -11.21 -12.77 -6.13
C GLU A 53 -10.75 -13.61 -4.94
N ARG A 54 -9.64 -13.20 -4.30
CA ARG A 54 -9.06 -13.91 -3.15
C ARG A 54 -9.57 -13.41 -1.80
N GLY A 55 -10.43 -12.38 -1.76
CA GLY A 55 -10.94 -11.80 -0.53
C GLY A 55 -9.88 -11.05 0.29
N ILE A 56 -8.82 -10.55 -0.36
CA ILE A 56 -7.81 -9.69 0.29
C ILE A 56 -8.49 -8.37 0.64
N ALA A 57 -8.40 -7.96 1.91
CA ALA A 57 -9.15 -6.82 2.42
C ALA A 57 -8.53 -5.46 2.03
N ALA A 58 -7.21 -5.39 1.87
CA ALA A 58 -6.50 -4.14 1.57
C ALA A 58 -5.37 -4.34 0.55
N LEU A 59 -5.23 -3.37 -0.36
CA LEU A 59 -4.14 -3.26 -1.32
C LEU A 59 -3.59 -1.84 -1.28
N THR A 60 -2.28 -1.68 -1.03
CA THR A 60 -1.61 -0.37 -1.07
C THR A 60 -0.57 -0.34 -2.19
N LEU A 61 -0.72 0.62 -3.10
CA LEU A 61 0.15 0.78 -4.27
C LEU A 61 1.01 2.04 -4.15
N PHE A 62 2.34 1.91 -4.31
CA PHE A 62 3.26 3.04 -4.33
C PHE A 62 3.32 3.66 -5.72
N ALA A 63 2.46 4.65 -5.97
CA ALA A 63 2.32 5.29 -7.27
C ALA A 63 3.32 6.42 -7.50
N PHE A 64 3.62 7.24 -6.47
CA PHE A 64 4.53 8.38 -6.58
C PHE A 64 5.14 8.72 -5.22
N SER A 65 6.48 8.60 -5.11
CA SER A 65 7.18 8.93 -3.87
C SER A 65 7.42 10.43 -3.72
N SER A 66 7.63 10.88 -2.47
CA SER A 66 8.03 12.26 -2.17
C SER A 66 9.32 12.68 -2.90
N GLU A 67 10.25 11.74 -3.12
CA GLU A 67 11.51 11.97 -3.82
C GLU A 67 11.33 12.13 -5.34
N ASN A 68 10.24 11.62 -5.90
CA ASN A 68 9.99 11.70 -7.35
C ASN A 68 9.74 13.13 -7.85
N TRP A 69 9.42 14.06 -6.95
CA TRP A 69 9.34 15.48 -7.29
C TRP A 69 10.68 16.09 -7.73
N GLY A 70 11.81 15.45 -7.39
CA GLY A 70 13.14 15.83 -7.87
C GLY A 70 13.46 15.39 -9.31
N ARG A 71 12.54 14.71 -9.99
CA ARG A 71 12.71 14.32 -11.41
C ARG A 71 12.55 15.51 -12.35
N PRO A 72 12.98 15.42 -13.62
CA PRO A 72 12.73 16.45 -14.61
C PRO A 72 11.26 16.85 -14.68
N ALA A 73 10.98 18.17 -14.81
CA ALA A 73 9.63 18.71 -14.72
C ALA A 73 8.67 18.16 -15.80
N ASP A 74 9.18 17.87 -16.98
CA ASP A 74 8.43 17.25 -18.09
C ASP A 74 8.03 15.81 -17.77
N GLU A 75 8.89 15.03 -17.09
CA GLU A 75 8.56 13.69 -16.61
C GLU A 75 7.47 13.76 -15.53
N VAL A 76 7.63 14.63 -14.52
CA VAL A 76 6.64 14.81 -13.46
C VAL A 76 5.30 15.23 -14.06
N GLY A 77 5.28 16.21 -14.98
CA GLY A 77 4.06 16.66 -15.65
C GLY A 77 3.37 15.53 -16.45
N ALA A 78 4.14 14.69 -17.14
CA ALA A 78 3.59 13.54 -17.85
C ALA A 78 2.97 12.51 -16.89
N LEU A 79 3.62 12.23 -15.75
CA LEU A 79 3.10 11.34 -14.70
C LEU A 79 1.81 11.88 -14.08
N MET A 80 1.74 13.19 -13.81
CA MET A 80 0.53 13.82 -13.27
C MET A 80 -0.65 13.73 -14.26
N LYS A 81 -0.40 13.91 -15.56
CA LYS A 81 -1.44 13.71 -16.60
C LYS A 81 -1.92 12.26 -16.66
N LEU A 82 -1.02 11.28 -16.54
CA LEU A 82 -1.41 9.87 -16.48
C LEU A 82 -2.23 9.56 -15.24
N PHE A 83 -1.86 10.12 -14.11
CA PHE A 83 -2.58 9.96 -12.84
C PHE A 83 -4.00 10.53 -12.93
N LEU A 84 -4.15 11.76 -13.45
CA LEU A 84 -5.46 12.38 -13.70
C LEU A 84 -6.33 11.49 -14.62
N ASN A 85 -5.78 11.05 -15.75
CA ASN A 85 -6.51 10.20 -16.68
C ASN A 85 -6.96 8.87 -16.03
N ALA A 86 -6.14 8.30 -15.13
CA ALA A 86 -6.52 7.09 -14.41
C ALA A 86 -7.67 7.36 -13.45
N LEU A 87 -7.65 8.48 -12.70
CA LEU A 87 -8.75 8.89 -11.83
C LEU A 87 -10.06 9.08 -12.61
N ASP A 88 -10.01 9.79 -13.74
CA ASP A 88 -11.22 10.05 -14.54
C ASP A 88 -11.83 8.78 -15.16
N ARG A 89 -11.02 7.77 -15.48
CA ARG A 89 -11.46 6.57 -16.20
C ARG A 89 -11.82 5.39 -15.31
N GLU A 90 -11.06 5.17 -14.25
CA GLU A 90 -11.10 3.91 -13.49
C GLU A 90 -12.01 4.01 -12.25
N VAL A 91 -12.21 5.21 -11.67
CA VAL A 91 -12.90 5.35 -10.37
C VAL A 91 -14.35 4.86 -10.43
N GLY A 92 -15.08 5.15 -11.52
CA GLY A 92 -16.44 4.66 -11.70
C GLY A 92 -16.54 3.14 -11.73
N GLU A 93 -15.58 2.47 -12.39
CA GLU A 93 -15.49 1.01 -12.42
C GLU A 93 -15.14 0.44 -11.05
N LEU A 94 -14.14 1.03 -10.37
CA LEU A 94 -13.76 0.65 -9.01
C LEU A 94 -14.94 0.77 -8.04
N HIS A 95 -15.75 1.82 -8.17
CA HIS A 95 -16.97 1.98 -7.37
C HIS A 95 -17.97 0.85 -7.62
N ARG A 96 -18.28 0.50 -8.88
CA ARG A 96 -19.19 -0.60 -9.21
C ARG A 96 -18.71 -1.95 -8.67
N ARG A 97 -17.39 -2.14 -8.57
CA ARG A 97 -16.77 -3.37 -8.05
C ARG A 97 -16.71 -3.41 -6.52
N GLY A 98 -17.17 -2.37 -5.83
CA GLY A 98 -17.17 -2.26 -4.38
C GLY A 98 -15.79 -1.95 -3.78
N VAL A 99 -14.87 -1.34 -4.56
CA VAL A 99 -13.54 -0.92 -4.12
C VAL A 99 -13.61 0.46 -3.49
N ARG A 100 -13.13 0.60 -2.25
CA ARG A 100 -12.96 1.89 -1.57
C ARG A 100 -11.59 2.44 -1.92
N VAL A 101 -11.55 3.57 -2.62
CA VAL A 101 -10.30 4.26 -2.99
C VAL A 101 -9.94 5.31 -1.96
N ARG A 102 -8.66 5.40 -1.59
CA ARG A 102 -8.10 6.48 -0.79
C ARG A 102 -6.70 6.84 -1.28
N PHE A 103 -6.27 8.05 -0.93
CA PHE A 103 -4.93 8.54 -1.24
C PHE A 103 -4.19 8.89 0.05
N ILE A 104 -2.96 8.39 0.17
CA ILE A 104 -2.05 8.73 1.27
C ILE A 104 -0.83 9.47 0.74
N GLY A 105 -0.29 10.38 1.54
CA GLY A 105 0.85 11.23 1.22
C GLY A 105 0.51 12.73 1.26
N GLU A 106 1.49 13.55 0.90
CA GLU A 106 1.38 15.02 0.97
C GLU A 106 0.64 15.58 -0.24
N ARG A 107 -0.58 16.08 0.00
CA ARG A 107 -1.47 16.61 -1.07
C ARG A 107 -1.12 18.02 -1.52
N SER A 108 -0.47 18.84 -0.66
CA SER A 108 -0.20 20.26 -0.92
C SER A 108 0.67 20.51 -2.16
N ARG A 109 1.40 19.50 -2.62
CA ARG A 109 2.26 19.58 -3.80
C ARG A 109 1.54 19.33 -5.13
N PHE A 110 0.31 18.86 -5.09
CA PHE A 110 -0.52 18.66 -6.29
C PHE A 110 -1.28 19.94 -6.65
N ASP A 111 -1.59 20.11 -7.93
CA ASP A 111 -2.50 21.17 -8.33
C ASP A 111 -3.93 20.92 -7.82
N ALA A 112 -4.72 22.01 -7.72
CA ALA A 112 -6.07 21.96 -7.20
C ALA A 112 -6.99 21.01 -8.00
N GLY A 113 -6.73 20.86 -9.31
CA GLY A 113 -7.50 19.96 -10.16
C GLY A 113 -7.28 18.49 -9.84
N ILE A 114 -6.04 18.11 -9.47
CA ILE A 114 -5.71 16.74 -9.01
C ILE A 114 -6.35 16.49 -7.65
N ILE A 115 -6.20 17.43 -6.70
CA ILE A 115 -6.78 17.30 -5.36
C ILE A 115 -8.31 17.14 -5.44
N ALA A 116 -8.99 17.96 -6.23
CA ALA A 116 -10.43 17.86 -6.38
C ALA A 116 -10.90 16.48 -6.92
N ARG A 117 -10.14 15.87 -7.83
CA ARG A 117 -10.44 14.53 -8.35
C ARG A 117 -10.15 13.42 -7.34
N MET A 118 -9.07 13.53 -6.56
CA MET A 118 -8.80 12.63 -5.44
C MET A 118 -9.96 12.64 -4.46
N ASP A 119 -10.39 13.84 -4.03
CA ASP A 119 -11.49 14.03 -3.09
C ASP A 119 -12.82 13.49 -3.65
N ALA A 120 -13.08 13.69 -4.94
CA ALA A 120 -14.27 13.16 -5.60
C ALA A 120 -14.25 11.62 -5.64
N ALA A 121 -13.09 11.01 -5.93
CA ALA A 121 -12.92 9.56 -5.94
C ALA A 121 -13.14 8.95 -4.55
N GLU A 122 -12.56 9.54 -3.52
CA GLU A 122 -12.73 9.12 -2.13
C GLU A 122 -14.19 9.23 -1.69
N ARG A 123 -14.85 10.36 -1.97
CA ARG A 123 -16.28 10.53 -1.64
C ARG A 123 -17.17 9.52 -2.36
N LEU A 124 -16.97 9.32 -3.67
CA LEU A 124 -17.77 8.37 -4.44
C LEU A 124 -17.67 6.94 -3.91
N THR A 125 -16.48 6.55 -3.48
CA THR A 125 -16.19 5.16 -3.08
C THR A 125 -16.23 4.93 -1.57
N ALA A 126 -16.56 5.96 -0.77
CA ALA A 126 -16.49 5.91 0.70
C ALA A 126 -17.30 4.77 1.34
N GLY A 127 -18.45 4.43 0.77
CA GLY A 127 -19.33 3.37 1.25
C GLY A 127 -18.94 1.94 0.82
N ASN A 128 -17.89 1.79 0.01
CA ASN A 128 -17.46 0.48 -0.48
C ASN A 128 -16.64 -0.27 0.57
N SER A 129 -16.73 -1.61 0.56
CA SER A 129 -16.12 -2.45 1.59
C SER A 129 -15.47 -3.75 1.08
N ARG A 130 -15.53 -4.05 -0.23
CA ARG A 130 -14.96 -5.30 -0.76
C ARG A 130 -13.44 -5.30 -0.80
N LEU A 131 -12.81 -4.15 -1.06
CA LEU A 131 -11.37 -3.95 -1.07
C LEU A 131 -11.06 -2.51 -0.70
N ALA A 132 -10.18 -2.27 0.26
CA ALA A 132 -9.59 -0.97 0.53
C ALA A 132 -8.35 -0.77 -0.35
N LEU A 133 -8.49 0.03 -1.42
CA LEU A 133 -7.38 0.39 -2.31
C LEU A 133 -6.77 1.71 -1.87
N SER A 134 -5.55 1.67 -1.37
CA SER A 134 -4.78 2.85 -0.98
C SER A 134 -3.70 3.17 -2.00
N ILE A 135 -3.70 4.39 -2.51
CA ILE A 135 -2.73 4.88 -3.50
C ILE A 135 -1.78 5.85 -2.80
N ALA A 136 -0.53 5.45 -2.60
CA ALA A 136 0.49 6.30 -2.03
C ALA A 136 1.03 7.25 -3.13
N ALA A 137 0.65 8.53 -3.04
CA ALA A 137 0.95 9.58 -3.99
C ALA A 137 1.60 10.78 -3.26
N SER A 138 2.79 11.18 -3.66
CA SER A 138 3.64 12.13 -2.91
C SER A 138 3.90 11.64 -1.48
N TYR A 139 4.12 10.34 -1.33
CA TYR A 139 4.26 9.67 -0.05
C TYR A 139 5.73 9.38 0.28
N GLY A 140 6.06 9.46 1.57
CA GLY A 140 7.31 8.98 2.14
C GLY A 140 7.12 8.60 3.61
N GLY A 141 7.58 7.40 4.01
CA GLY A 141 7.39 6.89 5.36
C GLY A 141 8.03 7.75 6.45
N ARG A 142 9.18 8.37 6.17
CA ARG A 142 9.80 9.34 7.10
C ARG A 142 8.93 10.58 7.29
N GLN A 143 8.28 11.06 6.23
CA GLN A 143 7.36 12.19 6.29
C GLN A 143 6.07 11.81 7.04
N ASP A 144 5.57 10.60 6.83
CA ASP A 144 4.41 10.04 7.51
C ASP A 144 4.63 10.00 9.04
N ILE A 145 5.76 9.43 9.47
CA ILE A 145 6.16 9.39 10.89
C ILE A 145 6.32 10.81 11.47
N ALA A 146 6.94 11.72 10.74
CA ALA A 146 7.11 13.11 11.19
C ALA A 146 5.76 13.84 11.30
N ALA A 147 4.80 13.55 10.42
CA ALA A 147 3.45 14.08 10.48
C ALA A 147 2.68 13.54 11.69
N ALA A 148 2.80 12.23 11.97
CA ALA A 148 2.21 11.58 13.14
C ALA A 148 2.77 12.18 14.46
N ALA A 149 4.10 12.35 14.53
CA ALA A 149 4.74 12.98 15.69
C ALA A 149 4.26 14.43 15.90
N ARG A 150 4.06 15.19 14.81
CA ARG A 150 3.50 16.55 14.90
C ARG A 150 2.06 16.55 15.39
N ALA A 151 1.24 15.60 14.95
CA ALA A 151 -0.13 15.47 15.42
C ALA A 151 -0.19 15.21 16.94
N LEU A 152 0.66 14.30 17.43
CA LEU A 152 0.79 14.04 18.88
C LEU A 152 1.25 15.29 19.65
N ALA A 153 2.22 16.04 19.13
CA ALA A 153 2.67 17.28 19.77
C ALA A 153 1.55 18.32 19.85
N VAL A 154 0.66 18.39 18.86
CA VAL A 154 -0.52 19.26 18.91
C VAL A 154 -1.50 18.78 19.99
N GLU A 155 -1.77 17.48 20.11
CA GLU A 155 -2.65 16.93 21.16
C GLU A 155 -2.11 17.23 22.56
N VAL A 156 -0.78 17.15 22.75
CA VAL A 156 -0.13 17.54 24.02
C VAL A 156 -0.30 19.03 24.28
N ALA A 157 -0.06 19.90 23.28
CA ALA A 157 -0.20 21.34 23.43
C ALA A 157 -1.64 21.77 23.76
N GLU A 158 -2.62 21.02 23.30
CA GLU A 158 -4.05 21.23 23.57
C GLU A 158 -4.55 20.54 24.86
N GLY A 159 -3.67 19.86 25.59
CA GLY A 159 -4.00 19.16 26.85
C GLY A 159 -4.86 17.91 26.68
N ARG A 160 -4.93 17.35 25.48
CA ARG A 160 -5.65 16.10 25.19
C ARG A 160 -4.82 14.83 25.40
N LEU A 161 -3.50 14.96 25.50
CA LEU A 161 -2.55 13.85 25.69
C LEU A 161 -1.45 14.27 26.67
N ASP A 162 -1.12 13.42 27.63
CA ASP A 162 0.09 13.58 28.43
C ASP A 162 1.32 13.13 27.61
N PRO A 163 2.44 13.87 27.60
CA PRO A 163 3.68 13.42 26.98
C PRO A 163 4.14 12.03 27.42
N ALA A 164 3.87 11.63 28.67
CA ALA A 164 4.19 10.32 29.22
C ALA A 164 3.38 9.17 28.58
N ASP A 165 2.23 9.48 27.98
CA ASP A 165 1.36 8.51 27.30
C ASP A 165 1.68 8.35 25.81
N ILE A 166 2.73 9.02 25.32
CA ILE A 166 3.19 8.84 23.93
C ILE A 166 3.96 7.53 23.84
N ASP A 167 3.27 6.48 23.43
CA ASP A 167 3.80 5.14 23.15
C ASP A 167 3.71 4.78 21.66
N GLU A 168 4.10 3.56 21.29
CA GLU A 168 3.98 3.04 19.93
C GLU A 168 2.53 3.03 19.43
N ASN A 169 1.56 2.77 20.30
CA ASN A 169 0.14 2.77 19.96
C ASN A 169 -0.36 4.18 19.69
N ALA A 170 0.09 5.17 20.47
CA ALA A 170 -0.21 6.57 20.24
C ALA A 170 0.27 7.00 18.85
N LEU A 171 1.52 6.67 18.48
CA LEU A 171 2.06 6.98 17.16
C LEU A 171 1.33 6.22 16.04
N SER A 172 1.03 4.94 16.27
CA SER A 172 0.33 4.08 15.30
C SER A 172 -1.05 4.60 14.91
N ARG A 173 -1.74 5.33 15.78
CA ARG A 173 -3.04 5.95 15.50
C ARG A 173 -2.95 7.12 14.51
N HIS A 174 -1.77 7.73 14.36
CA HIS A 174 -1.57 8.93 13.54
C HIS A 174 -0.82 8.69 12.23
N VAL A 175 -0.18 7.54 12.05
CA VAL A 175 0.42 7.19 10.75
C VAL A 175 -0.66 6.85 9.72
N ALA A 176 -0.32 7.00 8.45
CA ALA A 176 -1.22 6.63 7.35
C ALA A 176 -1.70 5.18 7.49
N LEU A 177 -2.95 4.91 7.11
CA LEU A 177 -3.58 3.58 7.14
C LEU A 177 -3.80 2.99 8.55
N ALA A 178 -3.81 3.82 9.60
CA ALA A 178 -4.04 3.38 10.99
C ALA A 178 -5.36 2.61 11.20
N ASP A 179 -6.34 2.80 10.32
CA ASP A 179 -7.63 2.11 10.32
C ASP A 179 -7.65 0.78 9.54
N LEU A 180 -6.54 0.42 8.90
CA LEU A 180 -6.37 -0.84 8.19
C LEU A 180 -5.42 -1.77 8.96
N PRO A 181 -5.50 -3.10 8.75
CA PRO A 181 -4.45 -4.00 9.23
C PRO A 181 -3.10 -3.60 8.61
N PRO A 182 -1.98 -3.73 9.36
CA PRO A 182 -0.66 -3.59 8.76
C PRO A 182 -0.50 -4.51 7.55
N PRO A 183 0.34 -4.15 6.56
CA PRO A 183 0.64 -5.06 5.45
C PRO A 183 1.18 -6.39 5.96
N ASP A 184 0.58 -7.49 5.49
CA ASP A 184 1.09 -8.83 5.75
C ASP A 184 2.16 -9.22 4.73
N LEU A 185 1.99 -8.78 3.47
CA LEU A 185 2.89 -9.04 2.36
C LEU A 185 3.28 -7.75 1.65
N PHE A 186 4.57 -7.53 1.51
CA PHE A 186 5.14 -6.48 0.67
C PHE A 186 5.74 -7.10 -0.58
N ILE A 187 5.44 -6.53 -1.73
CA ILE A 187 5.97 -6.95 -3.05
C ILE A 187 6.73 -5.77 -3.67
N ARG A 188 7.93 -6.04 -4.18
CA ARG A 188 8.62 -5.09 -5.05
C ARG A 188 9.08 -5.75 -6.33
N THR A 189 8.69 -5.15 -7.46
CA THR A 189 9.12 -5.55 -8.80
C THR A 189 10.38 -4.80 -9.22
N GLY A 190 11.05 -5.28 -10.27
CA GLY A 190 12.15 -4.57 -10.90
C GLY A 190 13.54 -4.84 -10.32
N GLY A 191 13.72 -5.82 -9.42
CA GLY A 191 15.02 -6.32 -8.97
C GLY A 191 15.74 -5.52 -7.90
N ASP A 192 15.18 -4.40 -7.43
CA ASP A 192 15.75 -3.66 -6.31
C ASP A 192 15.33 -4.26 -4.97
N LEU A 193 16.29 -4.53 -4.06
CA LEU A 193 16.08 -5.17 -2.76
C LEU A 193 16.04 -4.13 -1.62
N ARG A 194 15.07 -3.21 -1.66
CA ARG A 194 14.87 -2.15 -0.65
C ARG A 194 13.42 -1.67 -0.62
N VAL A 195 12.98 -1.11 0.50
CA VAL A 195 11.61 -0.58 0.68
C VAL A 195 11.46 0.89 0.28
N SER A 196 12.55 1.60 -0.06
CA SER A 196 12.58 2.95 -0.63
C SER A 196 11.66 3.95 0.07
N ASN A 197 11.74 4.06 1.39
CA ASN A 197 10.93 5.00 2.18
C ASN A 197 9.40 4.76 2.09
N PHE A 198 8.97 3.54 1.73
CA PHE A 198 7.56 3.17 1.66
C PHE A 198 7.12 2.51 2.96
N LEU A 199 6.02 2.97 3.56
CA LEU A 199 5.32 2.42 4.72
C LEU A 199 6.25 1.96 5.87
N LEU A 200 7.27 2.77 6.22
CA LEU A 200 8.35 2.37 7.14
C LEU A 200 7.86 1.88 8.50
N TRP A 201 6.82 2.53 9.06
CA TRP A 201 6.23 2.13 10.32
C TRP A 201 5.41 0.84 10.18
N GLN A 202 4.60 0.78 9.13
CA GLN A 202 3.63 -0.27 8.91
C GLN A 202 4.28 -1.61 8.48
N LEU A 203 5.49 -1.56 7.88
CA LEU A 203 6.21 -2.75 7.38
C LEU A 203 7.04 -3.49 8.44
N ALA A 204 7.00 -3.09 9.71
CA ALA A 204 7.88 -3.61 10.76
C ALA A 204 7.88 -5.15 10.89
N TYR A 205 6.75 -5.81 10.63
CA TYR A 205 6.59 -7.27 10.71
C TYR A 205 6.03 -7.87 9.41
N THR A 206 6.20 -7.16 8.30
CA THR A 206 5.69 -7.56 6.99
C THR A 206 6.63 -8.55 6.31
N GLU A 207 6.10 -9.61 5.71
CA GLU A 207 6.86 -10.49 4.86
C GLU A 207 7.22 -9.81 3.54
N LEU A 208 8.51 -9.84 3.18
CA LEU A 208 9.01 -9.16 1.98
C LEU A 208 9.22 -10.15 0.85
N TRP A 209 8.70 -9.81 -0.34
CA TRP A 209 8.88 -10.56 -1.57
C TRP A 209 9.41 -9.64 -2.68
N PHE A 210 10.46 -10.07 -3.38
CA PHE A 210 11.13 -9.30 -4.42
C PHE A 210 11.20 -10.10 -5.71
N THR A 211 11.06 -9.43 -6.87
CA THR A 211 11.21 -10.06 -8.18
C THR A 211 11.95 -9.14 -9.16
N ASP A 212 12.75 -9.73 -10.04
CA ASP A 212 13.43 -9.04 -11.14
C ASP A 212 12.47 -8.63 -12.26
N THR A 213 11.26 -9.18 -12.27
CA THR A 213 10.23 -8.84 -13.26
C THR A 213 9.89 -7.36 -13.17
N LEU A 214 9.89 -6.69 -14.32
CA LEU A 214 9.53 -5.28 -14.41
C LEU A 214 8.01 -5.12 -14.32
N TRP A 215 7.53 -4.09 -13.61
CA TRP A 215 6.10 -3.92 -13.31
C TRP A 215 5.14 -4.12 -14.49
N PRO A 216 5.39 -3.59 -15.72
CA PRO A 216 4.46 -3.81 -16.83
C PRO A 216 4.33 -5.29 -17.29
N ASP A 217 5.29 -6.14 -16.94
CA ASP A 217 5.29 -7.58 -17.23
C ASP A 217 4.85 -8.42 -16.00
N PHE A 218 4.48 -7.78 -14.87
CA PHE A 218 3.97 -8.45 -13.69
C PHE A 218 2.57 -9.01 -13.93
N ASP A 219 2.37 -10.29 -13.64
CA ASP A 219 1.16 -11.03 -13.97
C ASP A 219 0.55 -11.79 -12.77
N ALA A 220 -0.58 -12.46 -13.01
CA ALA A 220 -1.29 -13.22 -11.99
C ALA A 220 -0.48 -14.43 -11.48
N ALA A 221 0.37 -15.03 -12.31
CA ALA A 221 1.19 -16.16 -11.90
C ALA A 221 2.26 -15.73 -10.89
N LEU A 222 2.91 -14.60 -11.11
CA LEU A 222 3.88 -14.02 -10.17
C LEU A 222 3.22 -13.57 -8.87
N LEU A 223 2.02 -12.99 -8.95
CA LEU A 223 1.29 -12.62 -7.75
C LEU A 223 0.85 -13.86 -6.95
N GLN A 224 0.40 -14.92 -7.63
CA GLN A 224 0.12 -16.20 -6.98
C GLN A 224 1.37 -16.78 -6.33
N GLN A 225 2.52 -16.78 -7.01
CA GLN A 225 3.78 -17.23 -6.43
C GLN A 225 4.13 -16.45 -5.16
N ALA A 226 3.97 -15.13 -5.15
CA ALA A 226 4.21 -14.32 -3.95
C ALA A 226 3.29 -14.72 -2.78
N LEU A 227 2.03 -15.09 -3.07
CA LEU A 227 1.09 -15.59 -2.05
C LEU A 227 1.46 -16.99 -1.58
N ASP A 228 1.88 -17.88 -2.47
CA ASP A 228 2.30 -19.24 -2.13
C ASP A 228 3.55 -19.21 -1.24
N ASP A 229 4.53 -18.36 -1.58
CA ASP A 229 5.72 -18.11 -0.77
C ASP A 229 5.35 -17.53 0.61
N PHE A 230 4.40 -16.60 0.65
CA PHE A 230 3.89 -16.04 1.90
C PHE A 230 3.22 -17.12 2.76
N ALA A 231 2.37 -17.96 2.17
CA ALA A 231 1.65 -19.03 2.87
C ALA A 231 2.59 -20.11 3.43
N ALA A 232 3.73 -20.32 2.77
CA ALA A 232 4.75 -21.30 3.21
C ALA A 232 5.60 -20.81 4.37
N ARG A 233 5.57 -19.50 4.73
CA ARG A 233 6.39 -18.92 5.80
C ARG A 233 5.70 -19.06 7.15
N GLU A 234 6.48 -19.46 8.16
CA GLU A 234 6.03 -19.45 9.56
C GLU A 234 6.16 -18.04 10.14
N ARG A 235 5.03 -17.41 10.45
CA ARG A 235 4.99 -16.06 11.04
C ARG A 235 5.03 -16.15 12.57
N ARG A 236 6.16 -15.81 13.17
CA ARG A 236 6.40 -16.02 14.60
C ARG A 236 6.14 -14.78 15.47
N PHE A 237 6.12 -13.57 14.93
CA PHE A 237 5.93 -12.30 15.66
C PHE A 237 6.76 -12.21 16.96
N GLY A 238 8.01 -12.70 16.93
CA GLY A 238 8.89 -12.76 18.09
C GLY A 238 8.70 -13.96 19.02
N LEU A 239 7.73 -14.84 18.75
CA LEU A 239 7.54 -16.10 19.49
C LEU A 239 8.47 -17.21 18.99
N THR A 240 8.70 -18.24 19.82
CA THR A 240 9.37 -19.47 19.35
C THR A 240 8.39 -20.32 18.53
N GLY A 241 8.92 -21.23 17.67
CA GLY A 241 8.06 -22.14 16.89
C GLY A 241 7.15 -23.01 17.76
N GLU A 242 7.62 -23.44 18.95
CA GLU A 242 6.82 -24.19 19.92
C GLU A 242 5.67 -23.38 20.50
N GLN A 243 5.87 -22.07 20.76
CA GLN A 243 4.83 -21.17 21.25
C GLN A 243 3.76 -20.92 20.19
N VAL A 244 4.14 -20.80 18.91
CA VAL A 244 3.20 -20.65 17.79
C VAL A 244 2.36 -21.91 17.63
N ALA A 245 2.96 -23.10 17.70
CA ALA A 245 2.26 -24.39 17.60
C ALA A 245 1.23 -24.55 18.73
N THR A 246 1.58 -24.16 19.96
CA THR A 246 0.69 -24.24 21.13
C THR A 246 -0.51 -23.27 21.01
N ALA A 247 -0.29 -22.04 20.49
CA ALA A 247 -1.35 -21.05 20.29
C ALA A 247 -2.37 -21.53 19.24
N SER A 248 -1.89 -22.12 18.12
CA SER A 248 -2.75 -22.67 17.08
C SER A 248 -3.62 -23.84 17.53
N THR A 249 -3.15 -24.63 18.51
CA THR A 249 -3.90 -25.77 19.05
C THR A 249 -5.00 -25.35 20.01
N THR A 250 -4.84 -24.23 20.70
CA THR A 250 -5.81 -23.73 21.70
C THR A 250 -7.04 -23.12 21.02
N ASP A 251 -6.90 -22.48 19.85
CA ASP A 251 -8.02 -21.91 19.08
C ASP A 251 -8.89 -23.00 18.39
N THR A 252 -8.35 -24.21 18.16
CA THR A 252 -9.09 -25.32 17.52
C THR A 252 -9.99 -26.09 18.52
N ILE A 253 -9.79 -25.94 19.83
CA ILE A 253 -10.55 -26.66 20.86
C ILE A 253 -11.73 -25.82 21.38
N ALA A 254 -11.80 -24.51 21.01
CA ALA A 254 -12.82 -23.55 21.46
C ALA A 254 -13.89 -23.25 20.39
N SER A 255 -14.00 -24.06 19.33
CA SER A 255 -14.99 -23.89 18.24
C SER A 255 -16.07 -24.96 18.31
#